data_9b6285df14d23f0f36db45cf092625f2
#
_entry.id   9b6285df14d23f0f36db45cf092625f2
#
_cell.length_a   1.000
_cell.length_b   1.000
_cell.length_c   1.000
_cell.angle_alpha   90.00
_cell.angle_beta   90.00
_cell.angle_gamma   90.00
#
_symmetry.space_group_name_H-M   'P 1'
#
loop_
_entity.id
_entity.type
_entity.pdbx_description
1 polymer ?
#
loop_
_entity_poly.entity_id
_entity_poly.type
_entity_poly.pdbx_seq_one_letter_code
_entity_poly.pdbx_strand_id
1 'polypeptide(L)'
;TNPAKSDELFPMIATGGYFPIIVGILFIIGLISSAYSAAGSALTALTTSFTVDILGIKGKTEDTIRKTRKKVHVGMAIVMGIVIFIFNLLNNTSVIDAVYILASYTYGPILGLFAFGILTKRQVRDRYIPLVSILSPILCFILQKNSETWFHGYQFSYELLIFNALFTFIGLCLSLIHISEPTRLRRIS
;
A
#
# COMPACT_ATOMS: atom_id res chain seq x y z
N THR A 1 4.24 32.86 -12.74
CA THR A 1 4.92 32.16 -11.62
C THR A 1 4.78 30.67 -11.84
N ASN A 2 5.91 29.97 -12.05
CA ASN A 2 5.88 28.52 -12.17
C ASN A 2 5.54 27.91 -10.80
N PRO A 3 4.59 26.94 -10.75
CA PRO A 3 4.30 26.24 -9.52
C PRO A 3 5.55 25.46 -9.04
N ALA A 4 5.76 25.41 -7.74
CA ALA A 4 6.89 24.68 -7.15
C ALA A 4 6.73 23.16 -7.31
N LYS A 5 5.48 22.68 -7.39
CA LYS A 5 5.11 21.27 -7.61
C LYS A 5 4.07 21.19 -8.73
N SER A 6 4.12 20.11 -9.52
CA SER A 6 3.16 19.85 -10.59
C SER A 6 1.70 19.82 -10.10
N ASP A 7 1.49 19.36 -8.87
CA ASP A 7 0.17 19.22 -8.25
C ASP A 7 -0.49 20.57 -7.94
N GLU A 8 0.28 21.64 -7.84
CA GLU A 8 -0.22 22.99 -7.55
C GLU A 8 -0.74 23.73 -8.80
N LEU A 9 -0.48 23.19 -10.00
CA LEU A 9 -0.82 23.86 -11.26
C LEU A 9 -2.33 24.05 -11.39
N PHE A 10 -3.12 23.00 -11.22
CA PHE A 10 -4.57 23.05 -11.35
C PHE A 10 -5.25 23.95 -10.31
N PRO A 11 -4.94 23.82 -9.00
CA PRO A 11 -5.45 24.75 -8.00
C PRO A 11 -5.08 26.20 -8.30
N MET A 12 -3.85 26.47 -8.72
CA MET A 12 -3.38 27.82 -9.05
C MET A 12 -4.12 28.42 -10.23
N ILE A 13 -4.37 27.65 -11.30
CA ILE A 13 -5.12 28.12 -12.46
C ILE A 13 -6.60 28.35 -12.08
N ALA A 14 -7.21 27.43 -11.34
CA ALA A 14 -8.62 27.50 -10.98
C ALA A 14 -8.94 28.64 -10.01
N THR A 15 -8.01 28.98 -9.09
CA THR A 15 -8.22 29.99 -8.04
C THR A 15 -7.43 31.28 -8.26
N GLY A 16 -6.49 31.28 -9.21
CA GLY A 16 -5.55 32.41 -9.48
C GLY A 16 -6.13 33.59 -10.29
N GLY A 17 -7.45 33.65 -10.49
CA GLY A 17 -8.09 34.77 -11.15
C GLY A 17 -8.10 34.71 -12.69
N TYR A 18 -7.66 33.59 -13.28
CA TYR A 18 -7.74 33.35 -14.73
C TYR A 18 -9.17 33.09 -15.21
N PHE A 19 -10.05 32.65 -14.31
CA PHE A 19 -11.45 32.36 -14.58
C PHE A 19 -12.37 33.15 -13.63
N PRO A 20 -13.68 33.27 -13.93
CA PRO A 20 -14.65 33.82 -12.98
C PRO A 20 -14.57 33.11 -11.62
N ILE A 21 -14.77 33.87 -10.55
CA ILE A 21 -14.65 33.37 -9.15
C ILE A 21 -15.49 32.11 -8.88
N ILE A 22 -16.60 31.95 -9.60
CA ILE A 22 -17.48 30.79 -9.47
C ILE A 22 -16.77 29.48 -9.86
N VAL A 23 -15.85 29.51 -10.82
CA VAL A 23 -15.05 28.34 -11.23
C VAL A 23 -14.14 27.89 -10.11
N GLY A 24 -13.47 28.82 -9.44
CA GLY A 24 -12.64 28.52 -8.26
C GLY A 24 -13.45 27.92 -7.10
N ILE A 25 -14.62 28.48 -6.82
CA ILE A 25 -15.53 27.96 -5.79
C ILE A 25 -15.97 26.52 -6.12
N LEU A 26 -16.44 26.28 -7.36
CA LEU A 26 -16.88 24.96 -7.78
C LEU A 26 -15.72 23.94 -7.78
N PHE A 27 -14.51 24.38 -8.16
CA PHE A 27 -13.32 23.55 -8.11
C PHE A 27 -13.01 23.10 -6.67
N ILE A 28 -13.01 24.02 -5.71
CA ILE A 28 -12.75 23.71 -4.29
C ILE A 28 -13.81 22.76 -3.72
N ILE A 29 -15.09 23.01 -4.00
CA ILE A 29 -16.19 22.15 -3.55
C ILE A 29 -16.06 20.76 -4.15
N GLY A 30 -15.74 20.65 -5.45
CA GLY A 30 -15.52 19.39 -6.12
C GLY A 30 -14.34 18.60 -5.54
N LEU A 31 -13.22 19.30 -5.29
CA LEU A 31 -12.03 18.72 -4.67
C LEU A 31 -12.32 18.17 -3.27
N ILE A 32 -12.98 18.96 -2.42
CA ILE A 32 -13.35 18.55 -1.05
C ILE A 32 -14.31 17.34 -1.10
N SER A 33 -15.30 17.37 -1.99
CA SER A 33 -16.27 16.28 -2.13
C SER A 33 -15.62 14.99 -2.57
N SER A 34 -14.71 15.07 -3.54
CA SER A 34 -13.93 13.92 -4.02
C SER A 34 -13.03 13.34 -2.93
N ALA A 35 -12.29 14.20 -2.23
CA ALA A 35 -11.40 13.79 -1.14
C ALA A 35 -12.19 13.14 0.01
N TYR A 36 -13.34 13.72 0.38
CA TYR A 36 -14.22 13.17 1.43
C TYR A 36 -14.78 11.79 1.06
N SER A 37 -15.22 11.63 -0.20
CA SER A 37 -15.72 10.34 -0.70
C SER A 37 -14.64 9.25 -0.67
N ALA A 38 -13.44 9.55 -1.17
CA ALA A 38 -12.32 8.62 -1.19
C ALA A 38 -11.85 8.25 0.23
N ALA A 39 -11.67 9.24 1.10
CA ALA A 39 -11.24 9.02 2.48
C ALA A 39 -12.29 8.23 3.28
N GLY A 40 -13.59 8.53 3.11
CA GLY A 40 -14.68 7.84 3.80
C GLY A 40 -14.77 6.37 3.40
N SER A 41 -14.62 6.05 2.12
CA SER A 41 -14.63 4.65 1.65
C SER A 41 -13.40 3.87 2.14
N ALA A 42 -12.21 4.45 2.07
CA ALA A 42 -10.99 3.83 2.57
C ALA A 42 -11.07 3.59 4.09
N LEU A 43 -11.52 4.56 4.87
CA LEU A 43 -11.68 4.45 6.31
C LEU A 43 -12.69 3.36 6.69
N THR A 44 -13.79 3.26 5.94
CA THR A 44 -14.80 2.22 6.16
C THR A 44 -14.25 0.84 5.84
N ALA A 45 -13.50 0.68 4.74
CA ALA A 45 -12.86 -0.57 4.37
C ALA A 45 -11.85 -1.03 5.44
N LEU A 46 -10.94 -0.14 5.87
CA LEU A 46 -9.97 -0.42 6.94
C LEU A 46 -10.64 -0.79 8.26
N THR A 47 -11.69 -0.05 8.65
CA THR A 47 -12.45 -0.34 9.87
C THR A 47 -13.08 -1.71 9.82
N THR A 48 -13.66 -2.08 8.67
CA THR A 48 -14.35 -3.37 8.49
C THR A 48 -13.34 -4.50 8.50
N SER A 49 -12.28 -4.41 7.71
CA SER A 49 -11.24 -5.45 7.68
C SER A 49 -10.62 -5.63 9.06
N PHE A 50 -10.22 -4.57 9.74
CA PHE A 50 -9.66 -4.69 11.09
C PHE A 50 -10.62 -5.33 12.08
N THR A 51 -11.92 -4.95 12.04
CA THR A 51 -12.91 -5.48 12.97
C THR A 51 -13.21 -6.95 12.70
N VAL A 52 -13.32 -7.35 11.42
CA VAL A 52 -13.72 -8.70 11.02
C VAL A 52 -12.53 -9.65 11.03
N ASP A 53 -11.42 -9.25 10.38
CA ASP A 53 -10.30 -10.14 10.11
C ASP A 53 -9.33 -10.25 11.29
N ILE A 54 -9.09 -9.12 12.01
CA ILE A 54 -8.12 -9.08 13.11
C ILE A 54 -8.78 -9.32 14.46
N LEU A 55 -9.86 -8.58 14.78
CA LEU A 55 -10.51 -8.71 16.09
C LEU A 55 -11.49 -9.88 16.16
N GLY A 56 -11.98 -10.36 15.01
CA GLY A 56 -12.95 -11.44 14.91
C GLY A 56 -14.33 -11.07 15.50
N ILE A 57 -15.38 -11.45 14.82
CA ILE A 57 -16.76 -11.19 15.23
C ILE A 57 -17.49 -12.45 15.75
N LYS A 58 -16.88 -13.63 15.59
CA LYS A 58 -17.50 -14.91 15.97
C LYS A 58 -17.83 -14.94 17.46
N GLY A 59 -19.11 -15.24 17.78
CA GLY A 59 -19.56 -15.37 19.17
C GLY A 59 -19.84 -14.07 19.90
N LYS A 60 -19.75 -12.90 19.24
CA LYS A 60 -20.05 -11.59 19.83
C LYS A 60 -21.48 -11.15 19.50
N THR A 61 -22.13 -10.45 20.45
CA THR A 61 -23.44 -9.85 20.24
C THR A 61 -23.35 -8.65 19.29
N GLU A 62 -24.42 -8.33 18.56
CA GLU A 62 -24.46 -7.20 17.62
C GLU A 62 -24.10 -5.87 18.28
N ASP A 63 -24.56 -5.64 19.50
CA ASP A 63 -24.23 -4.41 20.25
C ASP A 63 -22.72 -4.30 20.54
N THR A 64 -22.08 -5.41 20.88
CA THR A 64 -20.64 -5.45 21.11
C THR A 64 -19.87 -5.17 19.83
N ILE A 65 -20.28 -5.79 18.71
CA ILE A 65 -19.68 -5.57 17.41
C ILE A 65 -19.81 -4.11 17.00
N ARG A 66 -20.99 -3.51 17.16
CA ARG A 66 -21.24 -2.09 16.84
C ARG A 66 -20.37 -1.13 17.66
N LYS A 67 -20.24 -1.37 18.96
CA LYS A 67 -19.39 -0.56 19.85
C LYS A 67 -17.90 -0.71 19.49
N THR A 68 -17.47 -1.92 19.23
CA THR A 68 -16.08 -2.20 18.81
C THR A 68 -15.78 -1.52 17.46
N ARG A 69 -16.68 -1.63 16.48
CA ARG A 69 -16.54 -1.01 15.17
C ARG A 69 -16.41 0.52 15.27
N LYS A 70 -17.20 1.18 16.13
CA LYS A 70 -17.07 2.63 16.35
C LYS A 70 -15.70 3.00 16.93
N LYS A 71 -15.21 2.25 17.93
CA LYS A 71 -13.88 2.49 18.51
C LYS A 71 -12.77 2.30 17.48
N VAL A 72 -12.84 1.22 16.69
CA VAL A 72 -11.91 0.95 15.61
C VAL A 72 -11.95 2.06 14.56
N HIS A 73 -13.14 2.52 14.19
CA HIS A 73 -13.31 3.60 13.21
C HIS A 73 -12.61 4.89 13.64
N VAL A 74 -12.82 5.30 14.89
CA VAL A 74 -12.13 6.47 15.45
C VAL A 74 -10.61 6.25 15.52
N GLY A 75 -10.19 5.06 15.96
CA GLY A 75 -8.77 4.72 15.99
C GLY A 75 -8.11 4.77 14.60
N MET A 76 -8.76 4.20 13.59
CA MET A 76 -8.28 4.25 12.20
C MET A 76 -8.26 5.68 11.64
N ALA A 77 -9.25 6.51 11.97
CA ALA A 77 -9.27 7.91 11.58
C ALA A 77 -8.08 8.68 12.17
N ILE A 78 -7.75 8.44 13.44
CA ILE A 78 -6.59 9.05 14.10
C ILE A 78 -5.28 8.58 13.43
N VAL A 79 -5.13 7.28 13.19
CA VAL A 79 -3.94 6.72 12.51
C VAL A 79 -3.80 7.33 11.12
N MET A 80 -4.88 7.43 10.35
CA MET A 80 -4.88 8.03 9.02
C MET A 80 -4.47 9.51 9.07
N GLY A 81 -4.98 10.27 10.05
CA GLY A 81 -4.58 11.66 10.27
C GLY A 81 -3.10 11.81 10.60
N ILE A 82 -2.57 10.94 11.46
CA ILE A 82 -1.14 10.93 11.81
C ILE A 82 -0.28 10.60 10.57
N VAL A 83 -0.67 9.60 9.79
CA VAL A 83 0.05 9.23 8.56
C VAL A 83 0.08 10.38 7.56
N ILE A 84 -1.05 11.05 7.34
CA ILE A 84 -1.13 12.22 6.45
C ILE A 84 -0.23 13.35 6.96
N PHE A 85 -0.25 13.61 8.27
CA PHE A 85 0.58 14.64 8.88
C PHE A 85 2.08 14.34 8.73
N ILE A 86 2.52 13.11 9.04
CA ILE A 86 3.90 12.67 8.87
C ILE A 86 4.31 12.76 7.39
N PHE A 87 3.44 12.31 6.49
CA PHE A 87 3.69 12.37 5.06
C PHE A 87 3.89 13.81 4.57
N ASN A 88 3.05 14.73 5.02
CA ASN A 88 3.19 16.15 4.69
C ASN A 88 4.50 16.78 5.18
N LEU A 89 4.99 16.35 6.35
CA LEU A 89 6.27 16.82 6.90
C LEU A 89 7.49 16.27 6.15
N LEU A 90 7.43 15.03 5.69
CA LEU A 90 8.58 14.33 5.10
C LEU A 90 8.64 14.47 3.57
N ASN A 91 7.50 14.76 2.93
CA ASN A 91 7.41 14.74 1.48
C ASN A 91 7.74 16.08 0.84
N ASN A 92 8.88 16.12 0.14
CA ASN A 92 9.34 17.24 -0.67
C ASN A 92 9.08 17.04 -2.19
N THR A 93 8.54 15.90 -2.59
CA THR A 93 8.23 15.55 -3.97
C THR A 93 6.74 15.74 -4.29
N SER A 94 6.34 15.50 -5.55
CA SER A 94 4.93 15.42 -5.92
C SER A 94 4.21 14.37 -5.09
N VAL A 95 3.00 14.66 -4.62
CA VAL A 95 2.16 13.72 -3.86
C VAL A 95 1.85 12.48 -4.70
N ILE A 96 1.64 12.65 -6.00
CA ILE A 96 1.35 11.56 -6.93
C ILE A 96 2.52 10.58 -6.98
N ASP A 97 3.74 11.08 -7.18
CA ASP A 97 4.94 10.23 -7.25
C ASP A 97 5.18 9.47 -5.95
N ALA A 98 5.02 10.16 -4.81
CA ALA A 98 5.17 9.53 -3.50
C ALA A 98 4.12 8.42 -3.26
N VAL A 99 2.86 8.62 -3.68
CA VAL A 99 1.81 7.60 -3.59
C VAL A 99 2.13 6.39 -4.47
N TYR A 100 2.62 6.61 -5.71
CA TYR A 100 3.00 5.51 -6.59
C TYR A 100 4.19 4.71 -6.07
N ILE A 101 5.20 5.38 -5.52
CA ILE A 101 6.35 4.71 -4.90
C ILE A 101 5.88 3.87 -3.70
N LEU A 102 5.08 4.44 -2.82
CA LEU A 102 4.53 3.73 -1.67
C LEU A 102 3.65 2.54 -2.09
N ALA A 103 2.82 2.72 -3.12
CA ALA A 103 2.01 1.66 -3.70
C ALA A 103 2.88 0.55 -4.28
N SER A 104 3.98 0.86 -4.94
CA SER A 104 4.91 -0.14 -5.48
C SER A 104 5.53 -1.01 -4.40
N TYR A 105 5.82 -0.45 -3.22
CA TYR A 105 6.33 -1.22 -2.09
C TYR A 105 5.27 -2.05 -1.39
N THR A 106 4.02 -1.58 -1.32
CA THR A 106 2.94 -2.27 -0.60
C THR A 106 2.18 -3.26 -1.46
N TYR A 107 1.87 -2.90 -2.70
CA TYR A 107 1.10 -3.78 -3.61
C TYR A 107 1.94 -4.86 -4.28
N GLY A 108 3.25 -4.66 -4.39
CA GLY A 108 4.13 -5.67 -4.96
C GLY A 108 4.05 -7.01 -4.24
N PRO A 109 4.23 -7.09 -2.91
CA PRO A 109 4.06 -8.33 -2.16
C PRO A 109 2.66 -8.92 -2.28
N ILE A 110 1.62 -8.10 -2.27
CA ILE A 110 0.23 -8.55 -2.43
C ILE A 110 0.04 -9.21 -3.80
N LEU A 111 0.53 -8.56 -4.87
CA LEU A 111 0.48 -9.11 -6.23
C LEU A 111 1.26 -10.42 -6.35
N GLY A 112 2.44 -10.50 -5.73
CA GLY A 112 3.26 -11.71 -5.71
C GLY A 112 2.58 -12.88 -5.00
N LEU A 113 1.98 -12.62 -3.83
CA LEU A 113 1.17 -13.59 -3.08
C LEU A 113 -0.03 -14.08 -3.88
N PHE A 114 -0.76 -13.16 -4.50
CA PHE A 114 -1.93 -13.45 -5.31
C PHE A 114 -1.57 -14.29 -6.54
N ALA A 115 -0.53 -13.89 -7.27
CA ALA A 115 -0.02 -14.63 -8.41
C ALA A 115 0.42 -16.04 -8.00
N PHE A 116 1.11 -16.16 -6.87
CA PHE A 116 1.52 -17.47 -6.34
C PHE A 116 0.32 -18.34 -6.02
N GLY A 117 -0.73 -17.81 -5.37
CA GLY A 117 -1.93 -18.54 -5.02
C GLY A 117 -2.71 -19.06 -6.25
N ILE A 118 -2.74 -18.29 -7.35
CA ILE A 118 -3.40 -18.70 -8.59
C ILE A 118 -2.56 -19.70 -9.38
N LEU A 119 -1.28 -19.44 -9.55
CA LEU A 119 -0.40 -20.23 -10.42
C LEU A 119 0.07 -21.53 -9.75
N THR A 120 0.08 -21.57 -8.42
CA THR A 120 0.65 -22.68 -7.66
C THR A 120 -0.42 -23.35 -6.80
N LYS A 121 -0.74 -24.62 -7.06
CA LYS A 121 -1.65 -25.41 -6.22
C LYS A 121 -0.99 -25.95 -4.94
N ARG A 122 0.15 -25.39 -4.53
CA ARG A 122 0.93 -25.86 -3.38
C ARG A 122 0.66 -24.98 -2.16
N GLN A 123 0.55 -25.61 -0.99
CA GLN A 123 0.38 -24.91 0.28
C GLN A 123 1.75 -24.47 0.80
N VAL A 124 1.89 -23.18 1.08
CA VAL A 124 3.05 -22.60 1.78
C VAL A 124 2.78 -22.60 3.27
N ARG A 125 3.80 -22.73 4.09
CA ARG A 125 3.65 -22.54 5.54
C ARG A 125 3.40 -21.07 5.83
N ASP A 126 2.30 -20.75 6.49
CA ASP A 126 1.90 -19.38 6.84
C ASP A 126 2.98 -18.60 7.58
N ARG A 127 3.87 -19.30 8.30
CA ARG A 127 4.97 -18.69 9.05
C ARG A 127 5.98 -17.93 8.16
N TYR A 128 6.20 -18.36 6.93
CA TYR A 128 7.18 -17.73 6.02
C TYR A 128 6.59 -16.60 5.18
N ILE A 129 5.26 -16.53 5.06
CA ILE A 129 4.57 -15.51 4.28
C ILE A 129 4.90 -14.09 4.79
N PRO A 130 4.78 -13.77 6.09
CA PRO A 130 5.12 -12.44 6.58
C PRO A 130 6.58 -12.07 6.35
N LEU A 131 7.48 -13.04 6.52
CA LEU A 131 8.92 -12.82 6.33
C LEU A 131 9.24 -12.49 4.88
N VAL A 132 8.71 -13.23 3.91
CA VAL A 132 8.89 -12.96 2.47
C VAL A 132 8.27 -11.63 2.09
N SER A 133 7.07 -11.32 2.60
CA SER A 133 6.35 -10.08 2.31
C SER A 133 7.04 -8.82 2.85
N ILE A 134 7.84 -8.94 3.92
CA ILE A 134 8.65 -7.85 4.46
C ILE A 134 10.00 -7.77 3.74
N LEU A 135 10.61 -8.91 3.43
CA LEU A 135 11.94 -8.95 2.81
C LEU A 135 11.92 -8.43 1.37
N SER A 136 10.83 -8.71 0.63
CA SER A 136 10.71 -8.30 -0.77
C SER A 136 10.75 -6.76 -0.97
N PRO A 137 9.99 -5.92 -0.25
CA PRO A 137 10.12 -4.48 -0.31
C PRO A 137 11.51 -3.97 0.09
N ILE A 138 12.17 -4.61 1.07
CA ILE A 138 13.52 -4.25 1.49
C ILE A 138 14.51 -4.48 0.35
N LEU A 139 14.42 -5.62 -0.34
CA LEU A 139 15.25 -5.90 -1.52
C LEU A 139 14.99 -4.88 -2.64
N CYS A 140 13.73 -4.52 -2.88
CA CYS A 140 13.39 -3.48 -3.84
C CYS A 140 13.93 -2.11 -3.45
N PHE A 141 13.93 -1.77 -2.16
CA PHE A 141 14.51 -0.52 -1.67
C PHE A 141 16.04 -0.49 -1.91
N ILE A 142 16.74 -1.59 -1.64
CA ILE A 142 18.17 -1.72 -1.91
C ILE A 142 18.44 -1.59 -3.41
N LEU A 143 17.64 -2.25 -4.24
CA LEU A 143 17.73 -2.17 -5.69
C LEU A 143 17.53 -0.73 -6.18
N GLN A 144 16.51 -0.03 -5.71
CA GLN A 144 16.23 1.35 -6.08
C GLN A 144 17.35 2.30 -5.66
N LYS A 145 17.85 2.16 -4.43
CA LYS A 145 18.93 3.01 -3.90
C LYS A 145 20.24 2.85 -4.68
N ASN A 146 20.54 1.65 -5.18
CA ASN A 146 21.77 1.36 -5.91
C ASN A 146 21.56 1.37 -7.44
N SER A 147 20.37 1.69 -7.92
CA SER A 147 20.02 1.62 -9.34
C SER A 147 20.90 2.50 -10.21
N GLU A 148 21.20 3.72 -9.80
CA GLU A 148 22.07 4.66 -10.51
C GLU A 148 23.48 4.09 -10.71
N THR A 149 24.00 3.43 -9.69
CA THR A 149 25.35 2.85 -9.72
C THR A 149 25.42 1.58 -10.53
N TRP A 150 24.42 0.69 -10.41
CA TRP A 150 24.41 -0.63 -11.03
C TRP A 150 23.94 -0.61 -12.49
N PHE A 151 23.06 0.34 -12.84
CA PHE A 151 22.41 0.43 -14.15
C PHE A 151 22.76 1.71 -14.91
N HIS A 152 23.96 2.26 -14.71
CA HIS A 152 24.49 3.40 -15.48
C HIS A 152 23.58 4.63 -15.48
N GLY A 153 23.01 4.97 -14.33
CA GLY A 153 22.15 6.15 -14.15
C GLY A 153 20.67 5.90 -14.34
N TYR A 154 20.23 4.64 -14.55
CA TYR A 154 18.81 4.30 -14.62
C TYR A 154 18.17 4.33 -13.23
N GLN A 155 17.07 5.07 -13.10
CA GLN A 155 16.26 5.12 -11.87
C GLN A 155 14.99 4.32 -12.05
N PHE A 156 14.81 3.28 -11.23
CA PHE A 156 13.56 2.53 -11.20
C PHE A 156 12.42 3.39 -10.63
N SER A 157 11.27 3.37 -11.28
CA SER A 157 10.05 4.05 -10.87
C SER A 157 8.91 3.03 -10.67
N TYR A 158 8.00 2.97 -11.60
CA TYR A 158 6.82 2.10 -11.51
C TYR A 158 7.14 0.61 -11.70
N GLU A 159 8.24 0.28 -12.34
CA GLU A 159 8.71 -1.09 -12.53
C GLU A 159 9.02 -1.79 -11.20
N LEU A 160 9.28 -1.03 -10.13
CA LEU A 160 9.49 -1.58 -8.78
C LEU A 160 8.34 -2.46 -8.31
N LEU A 161 7.11 -2.17 -8.73
CA LEU A 161 5.95 -3.00 -8.42
C LEU A 161 6.13 -4.43 -8.95
N ILE A 162 6.59 -4.55 -10.21
CA ILE A 162 6.78 -5.85 -10.87
C ILE A 162 7.94 -6.60 -10.22
N PHE A 163 9.06 -5.93 -9.97
CA PHE A 163 10.21 -6.54 -9.30
C PHE A 163 9.86 -7.02 -7.89
N ASN A 164 9.10 -6.22 -7.14
CA ASN A 164 8.66 -6.57 -5.81
C ASN A 164 7.72 -7.78 -5.81
N ALA A 165 6.77 -7.84 -6.76
CA ALA A 165 5.91 -8.99 -6.95
C ALA A 165 6.71 -10.25 -7.33
N LEU A 166 7.71 -10.10 -8.21
CA LEU A 166 8.59 -11.19 -8.63
C LEU A 166 9.44 -11.72 -7.47
N PHE A 167 10.05 -10.84 -6.67
CA PHE A 167 10.80 -11.23 -5.49
C PHE A 167 9.94 -11.97 -4.47
N THR A 168 8.71 -11.51 -4.26
CA THR A 168 7.75 -12.18 -3.39
C THR A 168 7.41 -13.56 -3.93
N PHE A 169 7.10 -13.67 -5.21
CA PHE A 169 6.78 -14.94 -5.87
C PHE A 169 7.94 -15.94 -5.77
N ILE A 170 9.15 -15.51 -6.12
CA ILE A 170 10.36 -16.35 -6.03
C ILE A 170 10.64 -16.75 -4.58
N GLY A 171 10.53 -15.82 -3.63
CA GLY A 171 10.71 -16.10 -2.21
C GLY A 171 9.76 -17.18 -1.70
N LEU A 172 8.50 -17.15 -2.14
CA LEU A 172 7.52 -18.20 -1.83
C LEU A 172 7.86 -19.55 -2.48
N CYS A 173 8.33 -19.54 -3.74
CA CYS A 173 8.80 -20.75 -4.41
C CYS A 173 10.00 -21.37 -3.69
N LEU A 174 10.96 -20.58 -3.26
CA LEU A 174 12.12 -21.04 -2.48
C LEU A 174 11.72 -21.60 -1.12
N SER A 175 10.72 -20.99 -0.47
CA SER A 175 10.13 -21.51 0.77
C SER A 175 9.54 -22.91 0.61
N LEU A 176 8.99 -23.23 -0.58
CA LEU A 176 8.49 -24.58 -0.89
C LEU A 176 9.60 -25.61 -1.03
N ILE A 177 10.73 -25.24 -1.67
CA ILE A 177 11.86 -26.13 -1.90
C ILE A 177 12.47 -26.56 -0.56
N HIS A 178 12.57 -25.64 0.39
CA HIS A 178 13.09 -25.90 1.72
C HIS A 178 12.19 -26.83 2.58
N ILE A 179 10.93 -27.02 2.18
CA ILE A 179 9.97 -27.91 2.87
C ILE A 179 10.07 -29.36 2.33
N SER A 180 10.49 -29.55 1.10
CA SER A 180 10.53 -30.87 0.46
C SER A 180 11.74 -31.71 0.86
N GLU A 181 12.84 -31.10 1.34
CA GLU A 181 14.06 -31.83 1.71
C GLU A 181 13.98 -32.63 3.03
N PRO A 182 13.45 -32.10 4.15
CA PRO A 182 13.47 -32.87 5.41
C PRO A 182 12.52 -34.08 5.43
N THR A 183 11.51 -34.12 4.53
CA THR A 183 10.58 -35.25 4.43
C THR A 183 11.15 -36.41 3.61
N ARG A 184 12.12 -36.17 2.73
CA ARG A 184 12.77 -37.24 1.96
C ARG A 184 13.73 -38.05 2.81
N LEU A 185 14.47 -37.41 3.72
CA LEU A 185 15.42 -38.10 4.60
C LEU A 185 14.76 -38.93 5.70
N ARG A 186 13.52 -38.63 6.08
CA ARG A 186 12.76 -39.38 7.09
C ARG A 186 12.08 -40.65 6.55
N ARG A 187 12.09 -40.88 5.25
CA ARG A 187 11.49 -42.05 4.57
C ARG A 187 12.50 -43.15 4.26
N ILE A 188 13.77 -42.96 4.56
CA ILE A 188 14.87 -43.89 4.26
C ILE A 188 15.52 -44.46 5.54
N SER A 189 14.97 -44.12 6.74
CA SER A 189 15.40 -44.74 8.00
C SER A 189 14.23 -45.61 8.60
#